data_ddb36098fd42f8af0532c30f81d03b56
#
_entry.id   ddb36098fd42f8af0532c30f81d03b56
#
_cell.length_a   1.000
_cell.length_b   1.000
_cell.length_c   1.000
_cell.angle_alpha   90.00
_cell.angle_beta   90.00
_cell.angle_gamma   90.00
#
_symmetry.space_group_name_H-M   'P 1'
#
loop_
_entity.id
_entity.type
_entity.pdbx_description
1 polymer ?
#
loop_
_entity_poly.entity_id
_entity_poly.type
_entity_poly.pdbx_seq_one_letter_code
_entity_poly.pdbx_strand_id
1 'polypeptide(L)'
;MEQRPKKVYIKTFGCQMNEYDSDKMSDVMHAAEGYEPTQDPEQADLILFNTCSVREKAQEKVFSDLGRVKHLKARGVMIGVGGCVASQEGAAIIERAPYVDVVFGPQTLHRLPELLKQRQRQQRPQVDISFPEIEKFDHLPPARVDGATAFVSIMEGCSKYCSYCVVPYTRGEEVSRPFDDVLVEVAGLADQGVREVTLLGQNVNAYRGAMGDTAEIADFALLIEYVAAIPGIQRIRYTTSHPNEFTNRLVEAYARVPQLVNHLHLPVQHGSDRILMAMKRGYTVLEYKSTIRKLRAVRPDISLSSDFIVGFPGETEDDFAKMMKLIDDVGFDSSFSFIYSPRPGTPAAALADGTPHETKLARLQNLQAAIEDNQRRIGQSRVGTVQRILVEGPSRKDANELMGRTECNRIVNFAGPARLVGQMIDVNITLAYPHSLRGEVVTRDEEVAV
;
A
#
# COMPACT_ATOMS: atom_id res chain seq x y z
N MET A 1 29.76 -22.73 22.39
CA MET A 1 29.33 -22.75 21.00
C MET A 1 28.37 -21.59 20.80
N GLU A 2 28.77 -20.53 20.13
CA GLU A 2 27.84 -19.46 19.74
C GLU A 2 26.76 -20.08 18.85
N GLN A 3 25.52 -20.01 19.30
CA GLN A 3 24.37 -20.42 18.46
C GLN A 3 24.30 -19.44 17.29
N ARG A 4 24.28 -19.95 16.05
CA ARG A 4 24.03 -19.11 14.88
C ARG A 4 22.74 -18.30 15.12
N PRO A 5 22.65 -17.05 14.64
CA PRO A 5 21.42 -16.28 14.73
C PRO A 5 20.28 -17.03 14.01
N LYS A 6 19.12 -17.08 14.63
CA LYS A 6 17.90 -17.61 14.01
C LYS A 6 17.52 -16.76 12.82
N LYS A 7 17.00 -17.37 11.75
CA LYS A 7 16.60 -16.67 10.54
C LYS A 7 15.10 -16.76 10.28
N VAL A 8 14.49 -15.64 9.90
CA VAL A 8 13.10 -15.56 9.47
C VAL A 8 13.01 -15.22 7.97
N TYR A 9 12.27 -16.05 7.23
CA TYR A 9 11.87 -15.76 5.86
C TYR A 9 10.43 -15.30 5.84
N ILE A 10 10.15 -14.11 5.29
CA ILE A 10 8.80 -13.55 5.18
C ILE A 10 8.45 -13.39 3.71
N LYS A 11 7.39 -14.06 3.27
CA LYS A 11 6.83 -13.89 1.93
C LYS A 11 5.59 -13.06 1.98
N THR A 12 5.67 -11.84 1.45
CA THR A 12 4.59 -10.88 1.41
C THR A 12 3.77 -11.01 0.14
N PHE A 13 2.46 -11.02 0.28
CA PHE A 13 1.50 -10.94 -0.82
C PHE A 13 0.66 -9.67 -0.62
N GLY A 14 0.39 -8.94 -1.72
CA GLY A 14 -0.68 -7.96 -1.73
C GLY A 14 -0.25 -6.50 -1.85
N CYS A 15 -0.53 -5.70 -0.85
CA CYS A 15 -0.43 -4.23 -0.88
C CYS A 15 0.63 -3.69 0.08
N GLN A 16 0.86 -2.38 0.05
CA GLN A 16 1.83 -1.70 0.91
C GLN A 16 1.56 -1.89 2.41
N MET A 17 0.28 -2.01 2.83
CA MET A 17 -0.04 -2.38 4.22
C MET A 17 0.52 -3.75 4.60
N ASN A 18 0.51 -4.71 3.68
CA ASN A 18 1.14 -6.02 3.95
C ASN A 18 2.67 -5.93 3.97
N GLU A 19 3.26 -5.03 3.18
CA GLU A 19 4.71 -4.76 3.27
C GLU A 19 5.06 -4.19 4.65
N TYR A 20 4.32 -3.17 5.11
CA TYR A 20 4.45 -2.64 6.47
C TYR A 20 4.26 -3.73 7.55
N ASP A 21 3.19 -4.54 7.45
CA ASP A 21 2.94 -5.62 8.41
C ASP A 21 4.11 -6.62 8.42
N SER A 22 4.72 -6.93 7.27
CA SER A 22 5.88 -7.83 7.18
C SER A 22 7.13 -7.27 7.82
N ASP A 23 7.40 -5.97 7.65
CA ASP A 23 8.50 -5.28 8.32
C ASP A 23 8.31 -5.34 9.84
N LYS A 24 7.08 -5.06 10.32
CA LYS A 24 6.76 -5.16 11.74
C LYS A 24 6.83 -6.59 12.29
N MET A 25 6.44 -7.63 11.52
CA MET A 25 6.67 -9.03 11.90
C MET A 25 8.17 -9.33 12.07
N SER A 26 9.01 -8.82 11.17
CA SER A 26 10.46 -8.94 11.27
C SER A 26 10.99 -8.24 12.51
N ASP A 27 10.55 -7.01 12.79
CA ASP A 27 10.96 -6.24 13.96
C ASP A 27 10.55 -6.92 15.28
N VAL A 28 9.31 -7.41 15.36
CA VAL A 28 8.78 -8.15 16.53
C VAL A 28 9.59 -9.41 16.79
N MET A 29 9.90 -10.20 15.74
CA MET A 29 10.67 -11.44 15.90
C MET A 29 12.14 -11.17 16.23
N HIS A 30 12.71 -10.08 15.70
CA HIS A 30 14.05 -9.65 16.08
C HIS A 30 14.13 -9.22 17.56
N ALA A 31 13.23 -8.35 17.97
CA ALA A 31 13.20 -7.84 19.36
C ALA A 31 12.95 -8.93 20.39
N ALA A 32 12.07 -9.90 20.09
CA ALA A 32 11.68 -10.95 21.05
C ALA A 32 12.64 -12.14 21.11
N GLU A 33 13.26 -12.53 20.00
CA GLU A 33 14.00 -13.80 19.88
C GLU A 33 15.28 -13.68 19.02
N GLY A 34 15.68 -12.47 18.60
CA GLY A 34 16.91 -12.23 17.82
C GLY A 34 16.89 -12.82 16.42
N TYR A 35 15.72 -12.96 15.80
CA TYR A 35 15.66 -13.42 14.40
C TYR A 35 16.22 -12.37 13.45
N GLU A 36 17.01 -12.81 12.47
CA GLU A 36 17.51 -12.00 11.37
C GLU A 36 16.77 -12.35 10.06
N PRO A 37 16.45 -11.36 9.21
CA PRO A 37 15.77 -11.62 7.94
C PRO A 37 16.65 -12.40 6.97
N THR A 38 16.04 -13.27 6.17
CA THR A 38 16.68 -13.97 5.05
C THR A 38 15.80 -13.97 3.80
N GLN A 39 16.43 -13.93 2.64
CA GLN A 39 15.73 -14.06 1.35
C GLN A 39 15.65 -15.52 0.86
N ASP A 40 16.31 -16.43 1.54
CA ASP A 40 16.35 -17.85 1.19
C ASP A 40 15.57 -18.69 2.21
N PRO A 41 14.41 -19.27 1.82
CA PRO A 41 13.61 -20.11 2.71
C PRO A 41 14.35 -21.36 3.22
N GLU A 42 15.35 -21.85 2.47
CA GLU A 42 16.16 -23.01 2.89
C GLU A 42 17.07 -22.70 4.09
N GLN A 43 17.35 -21.43 4.35
CA GLN A 43 18.15 -20.99 5.50
C GLN A 43 17.30 -20.61 6.71
N ALA A 44 15.98 -20.55 6.56
CA ALA A 44 15.08 -20.09 7.59
C ALA A 44 14.86 -21.09 8.71
N ASP A 45 14.70 -20.60 9.93
CA ASP A 45 14.21 -21.34 11.10
C ASP A 45 12.70 -21.06 11.31
N LEU A 46 12.20 -19.94 10.77
CA LEU A 46 10.79 -19.54 10.74
C LEU A 46 10.44 -19.03 9.33
N ILE A 47 9.34 -19.53 8.78
CA ILE A 47 8.77 -19.06 7.51
C ILE A 47 7.40 -18.46 7.76
N LEU A 48 7.19 -17.23 7.34
CA LEU A 48 5.93 -16.51 7.45
C LEU A 48 5.38 -16.16 6.05
N PHE A 49 4.09 -16.40 5.86
CA PHE A 49 3.36 -15.98 4.68
C PHE A 49 2.39 -14.87 5.09
N ASN A 50 2.69 -13.63 4.71
CA ASN A 50 1.78 -12.51 4.94
C ASN A 50 0.82 -12.38 3.75
N THR A 51 -0.45 -12.62 3.99
CA THR A 51 -1.46 -12.90 2.97
C THR A 51 -2.41 -11.73 2.73
N CYS A 52 -2.91 -11.60 1.50
CA CYS A 52 -3.80 -10.53 1.08
C CYS A 52 -5.12 -11.08 0.52
N SER A 53 -6.25 -10.54 0.95
CA SER A 53 -7.60 -10.91 0.47
C SER A 53 -8.09 -10.06 -0.71
N VAL A 54 -7.35 -9.04 -1.14
CA VAL A 54 -7.76 -8.12 -2.22
C VAL A 54 -7.77 -8.80 -3.59
N ARG A 55 -6.88 -9.78 -3.82
CA ARG A 55 -6.76 -10.48 -5.11
C ARG A 55 -7.14 -11.94 -4.96
N GLU A 56 -8.14 -12.41 -5.72
CA GLU A 56 -8.63 -13.80 -5.68
C GLU A 56 -7.52 -14.84 -5.88
N LYS A 57 -6.66 -14.66 -6.88
CA LYS A 57 -5.53 -15.55 -7.16
C LYS A 57 -4.46 -15.56 -6.05
N ALA A 58 -4.50 -14.62 -5.09
CA ALA A 58 -3.52 -14.58 -4.01
C ALA A 58 -3.71 -15.75 -3.05
N GLN A 59 -4.94 -16.16 -2.76
CA GLN A 59 -5.25 -17.27 -1.86
C GLN A 59 -4.69 -18.61 -2.37
N GLU A 60 -5.00 -18.97 -3.64
CA GLU A 60 -4.48 -20.22 -4.22
C GLU A 60 -2.95 -20.22 -4.34
N LYS A 61 -2.38 -19.06 -4.61
CA LYS A 61 -0.91 -18.91 -4.63
C LYS A 61 -0.30 -19.14 -3.26
N VAL A 62 -0.94 -18.70 -2.18
CA VAL A 62 -0.47 -18.96 -0.80
C VAL A 62 -0.38 -20.47 -0.54
N PHE A 63 -1.44 -21.24 -0.86
CA PHE A 63 -1.42 -22.69 -0.66
C PHE A 63 -0.39 -23.41 -1.55
N SER A 64 -0.21 -22.95 -2.78
CA SER A 64 0.85 -23.46 -3.66
C SER A 64 2.25 -23.22 -3.05
N ASP A 65 2.50 -22.02 -2.54
CA ASP A 65 3.79 -21.65 -1.95
C ASP A 65 4.01 -22.35 -0.59
N LEU A 66 2.96 -22.54 0.22
CA LEU A 66 2.99 -23.38 1.43
C LEU A 66 3.42 -24.82 1.11
N GLY A 67 2.87 -25.40 0.03
CA GLY A 67 3.25 -26.72 -0.43
C GLY A 67 4.75 -26.85 -0.76
N ARG A 68 5.34 -25.80 -1.32
CA ARG A 68 6.77 -25.79 -1.68
C ARG A 68 7.71 -25.84 -0.49
N VAL A 69 7.32 -25.28 0.66
CA VAL A 69 8.16 -25.24 1.88
C VAL A 69 7.82 -26.35 2.87
N LYS A 70 6.81 -27.19 2.58
CA LYS A 70 6.38 -28.27 3.47
C LYS A 70 7.52 -29.20 3.90
N HIS A 71 8.45 -29.52 2.98
CA HIS A 71 9.57 -30.40 3.24
C HIS A 71 10.51 -29.90 4.35
N LEU A 72 10.56 -28.59 4.59
CA LEU A 72 11.39 -27.97 5.63
C LEU A 72 10.92 -28.30 7.05
N LYS A 73 9.69 -28.77 7.21
CA LYS A 73 9.20 -29.28 8.52
C LYS A 73 10.06 -30.39 9.08
N ALA A 74 10.66 -31.24 8.22
CA ALA A 74 11.57 -32.30 8.65
C ALA A 74 12.84 -31.78 9.32
N ARG A 75 13.20 -30.52 9.10
CA ARG A 75 14.33 -29.82 9.73
C ARG A 75 13.93 -29.04 10.98
N GLY A 76 12.65 -29.09 11.40
CA GLY A 76 12.14 -28.37 12.55
C GLY A 76 11.74 -26.91 12.26
N VAL A 77 11.72 -26.50 10.98
CA VAL A 77 11.30 -25.14 10.60
C VAL A 77 9.83 -24.91 10.97
N MET A 78 9.52 -23.82 11.62
CA MET A 78 8.15 -23.41 11.91
C MET A 78 7.56 -22.61 10.74
N ILE A 79 6.27 -22.83 10.45
CA ILE A 79 5.56 -22.19 9.34
C ILE A 79 4.34 -21.46 9.90
N GLY A 80 4.26 -20.15 9.61
CA GLY A 80 3.15 -19.30 9.99
C GLY A 80 2.44 -18.66 8.79
N VAL A 81 1.13 -18.44 8.93
CA VAL A 81 0.30 -17.71 7.95
C VAL A 81 -0.35 -16.54 8.65
N GLY A 82 -0.04 -15.34 8.19
CA GLY A 82 -0.57 -14.08 8.70
C GLY A 82 -1.34 -13.28 7.66
N GLY A 83 -1.97 -12.19 8.08
CA GLY A 83 -2.60 -11.20 7.21
C GLY A 83 -4.08 -11.44 6.92
N CYS A 84 -4.60 -10.78 5.86
CA CYS A 84 -6.06 -10.69 5.63
C CYS A 84 -6.71 -12.03 5.28
N VAL A 85 -6.04 -12.93 4.51
CA VAL A 85 -6.59 -14.28 4.25
C VAL A 85 -6.58 -15.11 5.53
N ALA A 86 -5.54 -14.95 6.37
CA ALA A 86 -5.50 -15.61 7.66
C ALA A 86 -6.68 -15.20 8.56
N SER A 87 -7.04 -13.91 8.60
CA SER A 87 -8.24 -13.42 9.31
C SER A 87 -9.54 -13.97 8.75
N GLN A 88 -9.62 -14.15 7.43
CA GLN A 88 -10.82 -14.65 6.76
C GLN A 88 -11.04 -16.15 6.96
N GLU A 89 -9.98 -16.95 6.81
CA GLU A 89 -10.04 -18.42 6.78
C GLU A 89 -9.81 -19.06 8.17
N GLY A 90 -9.00 -18.40 9.01
CA GLY A 90 -8.74 -18.89 10.38
C GLY A 90 -8.26 -20.32 10.42
N ALA A 91 -8.96 -21.16 11.20
CA ALA A 91 -8.64 -22.57 11.39
C ALA A 91 -8.72 -23.42 10.11
N ALA A 92 -9.50 -23.03 9.11
CA ALA A 92 -9.60 -23.76 7.82
C ALA A 92 -8.26 -23.82 7.07
N ILE A 93 -7.34 -22.88 7.31
CA ILE A 93 -5.97 -22.95 6.79
C ILE A 93 -5.25 -24.20 7.32
N ILE A 94 -5.42 -24.51 8.60
CA ILE A 94 -4.78 -25.68 9.24
C ILE A 94 -5.40 -26.98 8.73
N GLU A 95 -6.73 -27.00 8.52
CA GLU A 95 -7.40 -28.17 7.94
C GLU A 95 -6.87 -28.50 6.55
N ARG A 96 -6.64 -27.47 5.71
CA ARG A 96 -6.09 -27.61 4.36
C ARG A 96 -4.57 -27.85 4.33
N ALA A 97 -3.85 -27.30 5.30
CA ALA A 97 -2.39 -27.38 5.43
C ALA A 97 -1.96 -27.73 6.87
N PRO A 98 -2.09 -29.00 7.31
CA PRO A 98 -1.84 -29.41 8.70
C PRO A 98 -0.42 -29.21 9.21
N TYR A 99 0.52 -28.86 8.35
CA TYR A 99 1.91 -28.54 8.67
C TYR A 99 2.13 -27.07 9.04
N VAL A 100 1.10 -26.23 8.98
CA VAL A 100 1.13 -24.84 9.46
C VAL A 100 1.08 -24.86 11.00
N ASP A 101 1.99 -24.10 11.62
CA ASP A 101 2.14 -24.05 13.08
C ASP A 101 1.31 -22.94 13.72
N VAL A 102 1.23 -21.76 13.06
CA VAL A 102 0.51 -20.60 13.58
C VAL A 102 -0.28 -19.91 12.46
N VAL A 103 -1.48 -19.43 12.81
CA VAL A 103 -2.33 -18.60 11.95
C VAL A 103 -2.72 -17.36 12.76
N PHE A 104 -2.47 -16.17 12.22
CA PHE A 104 -2.74 -14.92 12.93
C PHE A 104 -3.24 -13.80 12.02
N GLY A 105 -4.08 -12.94 12.58
CA GLY A 105 -4.58 -11.76 11.87
C GLY A 105 -3.56 -10.63 11.82
N PRO A 106 -3.80 -9.59 10.98
CA PRO A 106 -2.96 -8.39 10.98
C PRO A 106 -3.00 -7.66 12.32
N GLN A 107 -4.09 -7.78 13.08
CA GLN A 107 -4.26 -7.13 14.38
C GLN A 107 -3.50 -7.83 15.52
N THR A 108 -3.13 -9.09 15.33
CA THR A 108 -2.47 -9.90 16.36
C THR A 108 -1.01 -10.23 16.05
N LEU A 109 -0.40 -9.56 15.03
CA LEU A 109 0.98 -9.83 14.62
C LEU A 109 2.00 -9.60 15.76
N HIS A 110 1.75 -8.70 16.68
CA HIS A 110 2.59 -8.44 17.85
C HIS A 110 2.64 -9.62 18.83
N ARG A 111 1.62 -10.50 18.81
CA ARG A 111 1.55 -11.72 19.64
C ARG A 111 2.26 -12.92 19.02
N LEU A 112 2.84 -12.78 17.83
CA LEU A 112 3.51 -13.86 17.10
C LEU A 112 4.56 -14.62 17.94
N PRO A 113 5.45 -13.98 18.73
CA PRO A 113 6.40 -14.69 19.55
C PRO A 113 5.73 -15.60 20.60
N GLU A 114 4.64 -15.13 21.22
CA GLU A 114 3.89 -15.92 22.20
C GLU A 114 3.16 -17.10 21.54
N LEU A 115 2.55 -16.88 20.37
CA LEU A 115 1.91 -17.97 19.59
C LEU A 115 2.90 -19.08 19.23
N LEU A 116 4.12 -18.72 18.84
CA LEU A 116 5.17 -19.69 18.54
C LEU A 116 5.61 -20.46 19.81
N LYS A 117 5.75 -19.80 20.97
CA LYS A 117 6.02 -20.45 22.26
C LYS A 117 4.89 -21.39 22.68
N GLN A 118 3.64 -20.96 22.53
CA GLN A 118 2.49 -21.82 22.80
C GLN A 118 2.44 -23.05 21.89
N ARG A 119 2.73 -22.87 20.59
CA ARG A 119 2.86 -23.99 19.64
C ARG A 119 3.90 -25.00 20.10
N GLN A 120 5.07 -24.54 20.55
CA GLN A 120 6.13 -25.41 21.03
C GLN A 120 5.75 -26.16 22.31
N ARG A 121 5.08 -25.49 23.25
CA ARG A 121 4.65 -26.09 24.53
C ARG A 121 3.49 -27.08 24.36
N GLN A 122 2.49 -26.71 23.56
CA GLN A 122 1.23 -27.48 23.43
C GLN A 122 1.28 -28.53 22.33
N GLN A 123 2.29 -28.49 21.45
CA GLN A 123 2.47 -29.37 20.29
C GLN A 123 1.26 -29.43 19.36
N ARG A 124 0.47 -28.37 19.31
CA ARG A 124 -0.70 -28.18 18.42
C ARG A 124 -0.66 -26.81 17.76
N PRO A 125 -1.20 -26.66 16.53
CA PRO A 125 -1.30 -25.39 15.86
C PRO A 125 -2.02 -24.33 16.73
N GLN A 126 -1.61 -23.07 16.60
CA GLN A 126 -2.22 -21.92 17.30
C GLN A 126 -2.90 -21.02 16.27
N VAL A 127 -4.07 -20.48 16.63
CA VAL A 127 -4.84 -19.56 15.81
C VAL A 127 -5.24 -18.36 16.64
N ASP A 128 -4.84 -17.15 16.23
CA ASP A 128 -5.32 -15.89 16.81
C ASP A 128 -5.67 -14.89 15.71
N ILE A 129 -6.93 -14.81 15.39
CA ILE A 129 -7.52 -13.88 14.42
C ILE A 129 -8.46 -12.88 15.09
N SER A 130 -8.28 -12.66 16.38
CA SER A 130 -9.06 -11.68 17.15
C SER A 130 -8.79 -10.23 16.71
N PHE A 131 -9.69 -9.34 17.07
CA PHE A 131 -9.58 -7.91 16.84
C PHE A 131 -9.48 -7.19 18.18
N PRO A 132 -8.28 -7.18 18.80
CA PRO A 132 -8.08 -6.42 20.04
C PRO A 132 -8.18 -4.93 19.73
N GLU A 133 -8.80 -4.16 20.61
CA GLU A 133 -8.78 -2.71 20.51
C GLU A 133 -7.36 -2.18 20.76
N ILE A 134 -6.78 -1.45 19.80
CA ILE A 134 -5.54 -0.63 19.87
C ILE A 134 -4.23 -1.38 20.24
N GLU A 135 -4.24 -2.52 20.92
CA GLU A 135 -3.04 -3.22 21.45
C GLU A 135 -1.89 -3.39 20.44
N LYS A 136 -2.17 -3.49 19.13
CA LYS A 136 -1.13 -3.72 18.12
C LYS A 136 -0.06 -2.64 18.15
N PHE A 137 -0.45 -1.39 18.10
CA PHE A 137 0.49 -0.27 17.98
C PHE A 137 1.26 -0.03 19.28
N ASP A 138 0.63 -0.29 20.44
CA ASP A 138 1.25 -0.14 21.76
C ASP A 138 2.38 -1.15 22.01
N HIS A 139 2.38 -2.28 21.30
CA HIS A 139 3.32 -3.38 21.49
C HIS A 139 4.30 -3.58 20.32
N LEU A 140 4.31 -2.70 19.33
CA LEU A 140 5.27 -2.79 18.25
C LEU A 140 6.62 -2.17 18.67
N PRO A 141 7.75 -2.86 18.41
CA PRO A 141 9.07 -2.29 18.64
C PRO A 141 9.32 -1.12 17.68
N PRO A 142 10.30 -0.24 17.99
CA PRO A 142 10.75 0.79 17.07
C PRO A 142 11.08 0.19 15.70
N ALA A 143 10.68 0.90 14.63
CA ALA A 143 10.94 0.47 13.26
C ALA A 143 12.44 0.49 12.96
N ARG A 144 12.93 -0.55 12.31
CA ARG A 144 14.28 -0.61 11.72
C ARG A 144 14.16 -0.37 10.23
N VAL A 145 14.94 0.56 9.70
CA VAL A 145 14.86 0.94 8.30
C VAL A 145 16.19 0.74 7.62
N ASP A 146 16.17 0.12 6.45
CA ASP A 146 17.29 0.05 5.53
C ASP A 146 16.89 0.82 4.26
N GLY A 147 17.28 2.09 4.19
CA GLY A 147 17.00 2.96 3.05
C GLY A 147 16.44 4.33 3.40
N ALA A 148 16.07 5.08 2.35
CA ALA A 148 15.61 6.46 2.47
C ALA A 148 14.07 6.61 2.48
N THR A 149 13.32 5.51 2.37
CA THR A 149 11.85 5.50 2.35
C THR A 149 11.31 4.59 3.43
N ALA A 150 10.17 4.96 4.04
CA ALA A 150 9.51 4.11 5.02
C ALA A 150 7.98 4.19 4.89
N PHE A 151 7.32 3.09 5.23
CA PHE A 151 5.88 3.04 5.44
C PHE A 151 5.55 3.34 6.91
N VAL A 152 4.51 4.13 7.13
CA VAL A 152 3.98 4.43 8.47
C VAL A 152 2.48 4.21 8.47
N SER A 153 2.01 3.19 9.16
CA SER A 153 0.58 2.99 9.36
C SER A 153 0.06 4.01 10.37
N ILE A 154 -0.87 4.84 9.95
CA ILE A 154 -1.48 5.88 10.80
C ILE A 154 -2.87 5.49 11.28
N MET A 155 -3.47 4.51 10.63
CA MET A 155 -4.77 3.96 11.01
C MET A 155 -4.97 2.56 10.44
N GLU A 156 -5.86 1.80 11.00
CA GLU A 156 -6.28 0.49 10.50
C GLU A 156 -7.80 0.34 10.47
N GLY A 157 -8.26 -0.63 9.67
CA GLY A 157 -9.68 -0.89 9.48
C GLY A 157 -10.37 0.13 8.58
N CYS A 158 -11.66 -0.07 8.34
CA CYS A 158 -12.48 0.86 7.55
C CYS A 158 -13.96 0.68 7.86
N SER A 159 -14.63 1.76 8.23
CA SER A 159 -16.06 1.77 8.57
C SER A 159 -16.97 2.23 7.42
N LYS A 160 -16.49 2.23 6.16
CA LYS A 160 -17.30 2.63 4.99
C LYS A 160 -18.26 1.53 4.52
N TYR A 161 -18.00 0.26 4.80
CA TYR A 161 -18.86 -0.87 4.44
C TYR A 161 -19.34 -0.87 2.99
N CYS A 162 -18.44 -0.52 2.04
CA CYS A 162 -18.72 -0.65 0.61
C CYS A 162 -19.18 -2.07 0.29
N SER A 163 -20.21 -2.24 -0.56
CA SER A 163 -20.91 -3.52 -0.73
C SER A 163 -20.03 -4.67 -1.25
N TYR A 164 -18.90 -4.36 -1.90
CA TYR A 164 -17.96 -5.34 -2.45
C TYR A 164 -16.73 -5.58 -1.56
N CYS A 165 -16.54 -4.80 -0.49
CA CYS A 165 -15.26 -4.73 0.22
C CYS A 165 -15.26 -5.61 1.47
N VAL A 166 -14.20 -6.43 1.58
CA VAL A 166 -14.00 -7.36 2.70
C VAL A 166 -13.19 -6.74 3.85
N VAL A 167 -12.65 -5.53 3.68
CA VAL A 167 -11.76 -4.89 4.66
C VAL A 167 -12.36 -4.79 6.07
N PRO A 168 -13.63 -4.35 6.27
CA PRO A 168 -14.20 -4.31 7.61
C PRO A 168 -14.21 -5.68 8.33
N TYR A 169 -14.30 -6.75 7.57
CA TYR A 169 -14.37 -8.12 8.10
C TYR A 169 -12.99 -8.76 8.32
N THR A 170 -11.92 -8.21 7.73
CA THR A 170 -10.57 -8.76 7.81
C THR A 170 -9.59 -7.90 8.60
N ARG A 171 -9.86 -6.60 8.70
CA ARG A 171 -9.05 -5.63 9.44
C ARG A 171 -9.81 -4.87 10.53
N GLY A 172 -11.13 -5.09 10.63
CA GLY A 172 -11.98 -4.46 11.63
C GLY A 172 -12.48 -3.07 11.24
N GLU A 173 -13.11 -2.43 12.21
CA GLU A 173 -13.55 -1.04 12.12
C GLU A 173 -12.36 -0.07 12.10
N GLU A 174 -12.65 1.16 11.72
CA GLU A 174 -11.65 2.22 11.58
C GLU A 174 -11.12 2.66 12.95
N VAL A 175 -9.81 2.53 13.14
CA VAL A 175 -9.10 2.99 14.33
C VAL A 175 -7.90 3.82 13.90
N SER A 176 -7.86 5.09 14.32
CA SER A 176 -6.72 5.98 14.10
C SER A 176 -5.72 5.89 15.25
N ARG A 177 -4.43 5.90 14.92
CA ARG A 177 -3.37 5.98 15.93
C ARG A 177 -3.37 7.36 16.59
N PRO A 178 -2.94 7.46 17.88
CA PRO A 178 -2.67 8.75 18.49
C PRO A 178 -1.74 9.62 17.64
N PHE A 179 -2.02 10.90 17.61
CA PHE A 179 -1.27 11.87 16.79
C PHE A 179 0.21 11.91 17.14
N ASP A 180 0.52 11.97 18.43
CA ASP A 180 1.88 12.08 18.92
C ASP A 180 2.70 10.81 18.63
N ASP A 181 2.09 9.62 18.70
CA ASP A 181 2.76 8.35 18.41
C ASP A 181 3.19 8.26 16.93
N VAL A 182 2.36 8.78 16.03
CA VAL A 182 2.73 8.86 14.61
C VAL A 182 3.90 9.80 14.41
N LEU A 183 3.91 10.97 15.06
CA LEU A 183 5.02 11.93 14.97
C LEU A 183 6.31 11.38 15.55
N VAL A 184 6.25 10.68 16.69
CA VAL A 184 7.41 10.03 17.32
C VAL A 184 8.01 8.97 16.38
N GLU A 185 7.17 8.12 15.77
CA GLU A 185 7.65 7.11 14.81
C GLU A 185 8.32 7.79 13.60
N VAL A 186 7.69 8.82 13.01
CA VAL A 186 8.26 9.53 11.86
C VAL A 186 9.57 10.23 12.20
N ALA A 187 9.66 10.86 13.38
CA ALA A 187 10.92 11.48 13.84
C ALA A 187 12.04 10.46 14.01
N GLY A 188 11.75 9.31 14.65
CA GLY A 188 12.72 8.21 14.78
C GLY A 188 13.16 7.61 13.45
N LEU A 189 12.30 7.60 12.43
CA LEU A 189 12.65 7.21 11.07
C LEU A 189 13.54 8.26 10.37
N ALA A 190 13.23 9.54 10.55
CA ALA A 190 14.04 10.63 10.02
C ALA A 190 15.47 10.62 10.60
N ASP A 191 15.63 10.34 11.89
CA ASP A 191 16.92 10.18 12.57
C ASP A 191 17.74 9.00 12.00
N GLN A 192 17.08 7.95 11.51
CA GLN A 192 17.70 6.82 10.81
C GLN A 192 18.05 7.12 9.33
N GLY A 193 17.72 8.31 8.84
CA GLY A 193 18.05 8.74 7.47
C GLY A 193 16.92 8.64 6.47
N VAL A 194 15.68 8.31 6.89
CA VAL A 194 14.50 8.33 6.03
C VAL A 194 14.24 9.76 5.54
N ARG A 195 13.95 9.90 4.24
CA ARG A 195 13.65 11.16 3.57
C ARG A 195 12.22 11.23 3.05
N GLU A 196 11.64 10.08 2.73
CA GLU A 196 10.26 9.97 2.26
C GLU A 196 9.48 9.01 3.16
N VAL A 197 8.33 9.46 3.67
CA VAL A 197 7.38 8.59 4.36
C VAL A 197 6.12 8.43 3.52
N THR A 198 5.60 7.20 3.50
CA THR A 198 4.27 6.91 2.94
C THR A 198 3.32 6.58 4.08
N LEU A 199 2.36 7.47 4.34
CA LEU A 199 1.32 7.28 5.34
C LEU A 199 0.30 6.27 4.83
N LEU A 200 0.05 5.23 5.60
CA LEU A 200 -0.79 4.10 5.23
C LEU A 200 -2.03 4.00 6.12
N GLY A 201 -3.11 3.51 5.51
CA GLY A 201 -4.36 3.13 6.16
C GLY A 201 -5.30 2.52 5.13
N GLN A 202 -6.43 1.99 5.55
CA GLN A 202 -7.47 1.50 4.63
C GLN A 202 -8.41 2.60 4.16
N ASN A 203 -8.39 3.76 4.86
CA ASN A 203 -9.11 4.99 4.54
C ASN A 203 -8.33 6.18 5.10
N VAL A 204 -7.09 6.36 4.63
CA VAL A 204 -6.07 7.20 5.26
C VAL A 204 -6.51 8.65 5.47
N ASN A 205 -7.32 9.21 4.57
CA ASN A 205 -7.80 10.58 4.68
C ASN A 205 -8.98 10.78 5.65
N ALA A 206 -9.49 9.67 6.24
CA ALA A 206 -10.43 9.73 7.37
C ALA A 206 -9.71 9.79 8.74
N TYR A 207 -8.40 9.83 8.79
CA TYR A 207 -7.64 9.86 10.04
C TYR A 207 -8.16 10.91 11.02
N ARG A 208 -8.32 10.48 12.29
CA ARG A 208 -8.79 11.25 13.43
C ARG A 208 -8.03 10.80 14.68
N GLY A 209 -6.78 11.27 14.84
CA GLY A 209 -5.94 10.90 15.98
C GLY A 209 -6.15 11.79 17.19
N ALA A 210 -6.22 11.21 18.40
CA ALA A 210 -6.20 11.96 19.64
C ALA A 210 -4.86 12.69 19.81
N MET A 211 -4.88 13.91 20.37
CA MET A 211 -3.70 14.74 20.62
C MET A 211 -3.39 14.74 22.12
N GLY A 212 -2.32 14.04 22.51
CA GLY A 212 -1.95 13.88 23.92
C GLY A 212 -3.10 13.36 24.78
N ASP A 213 -3.15 13.80 26.03
CA ASP A 213 -4.22 13.49 26.98
C ASP A 213 -5.41 14.46 26.88
N THR A 214 -5.54 15.18 25.77
CA THR A 214 -6.61 16.17 25.56
C THR A 214 -7.80 15.56 24.84
N ALA A 215 -8.93 16.27 24.82
CA ALA A 215 -10.08 15.91 24.01
C ALA A 215 -9.96 16.40 22.54
N GLU A 216 -8.81 16.96 22.16
CA GLU A 216 -8.58 17.46 20.81
C GLU A 216 -8.27 16.31 19.84
N ILE A 217 -8.81 16.43 18.64
CA ILE A 217 -8.64 15.43 17.58
C ILE A 217 -7.96 16.07 16.37
N ALA A 218 -6.80 15.55 16.00
CA ALA A 218 -6.13 15.93 14.77
C ALA A 218 -6.78 15.26 13.57
N ASP A 219 -7.06 16.02 12.52
CA ASP A 219 -7.42 15.47 11.22
C ASP A 219 -6.19 15.16 10.36
N PHE A 220 -6.41 14.53 9.21
CA PHE A 220 -5.34 14.12 8.31
C PHE A 220 -4.54 15.31 7.75
N ALA A 221 -5.18 16.45 7.49
CA ALA A 221 -4.49 17.64 6.98
C ALA A 221 -3.50 18.19 8.02
N LEU A 222 -3.92 18.26 9.30
CA LEU A 222 -3.06 18.65 10.40
C LEU A 222 -1.88 17.69 10.58
N LEU A 223 -2.13 16.38 10.49
CA LEU A 223 -1.05 15.38 10.57
C LEU A 223 -0.01 15.60 9.47
N ILE A 224 -0.42 15.85 8.23
CA ILE A 224 0.51 16.14 7.12
C ILE A 224 1.35 17.38 7.42
N GLU A 225 0.76 18.45 7.94
CA GLU A 225 1.47 19.69 8.28
C GLU A 225 2.57 19.44 9.33
N TYR A 226 2.27 18.66 10.36
CA TYR A 226 3.24 18.35 11.42
C TYR A 226 4.32 17.36 10.95
N VAL A 227 3.97 16.35 10.19
CA VAL A 227 4.94 15.42 9.59
C VAL A 227 5.89 16.18 8.66
N ALA A 228 5.39 17.16 7.90
CA ALA A 228 6.22 17.99 7.04
C ALA A 228 7.20 18.90 7.81
N ALA A 229 6.89 19.23 9.05
CA ALA A 229 7.75 20.03 9.92
C ALA A 229 8.89 19.22 10.59
N ILE A 230 8.86 17.89 10.52
CA ILE A 230 9.91 17.02 11.10
C ILE A 230 11.20 17.18 10.30
N PRO A 231 12.31 17.58 10.95
CA PRO A 231 13.61 17.72 10.27
C PRO A 231 14.03 16.41 9.60
N GLY A 232 14.47 16.50 8.34
CA GLY A 232 14.90 15.33 7.57
C GLY A 232 13.83 14.78 6.62
N ILE A 233 12.53 14.94 6.90
CA ILE A 233 11.48 14.53 6.00
C ILE A 233 11.36 15.52 4.82
N GLN A 234 11.59 15.00 3.62
CA GLN A 234 11.60 15.80 2.38
C GLN A 234 10.42 15.47 1.47
N ARG A 235 9.76 14.31 1.66
CA ARG A 235 8.57 13.91 0.93
C ARG A 235 7.58 13.16 1.81
N ILE A 236 6.32 13.43 1.56
CA ILE A 236 5.18 12.75 2.19
C ILE A 236 4.31 12.20 1.07
N ARG A 237 4.06 10.90 1.11
CA ARG A 237 3.04 10.20 0.32
C ARG A 237 1.96 9.65 1.22
N TYR A 238 0.82 9.34 0.65
CA TYR A 238 -0.19 8.53 1.31
C TYR A 238 -0.97 7.73 0.28
N THR A 239 -1.62 6.68 0.72
CA THR A 239 -2.39 5.82 -0.18
C THR A 239 -3.63 5.25 0.51
N THR A 240 -4.59 4.80 -0.31
CA THR A 240 -5.88 4.24 0.11
C THR A 240 -6.79 5.31 0.73
N SER A 241 -7.24 6.22 -0.14
CA SER A 241 -8.13 7.33 0.22
C SER A 241 -9.58 7.06 -0.19
N HIS A 242 -10.52 7.70 0.47
CA HIS A 242 -11.93 7.71 0.07
C HIS A 242 -12.38 9.12 -0.35
N PRO A 243 -13.06 9.29 -1.50
CA PRO A 243 -13.47 10.62 -1.99
C PRO A 243 -14.29 11.45 -0.99
N ASN A 244 -15.17 10.82 -0.19
CA ASN A 244 -15.97 11.54 0.83
C ASN A 244 -15.15 12.17 1.95
N GLU A 245 -13.95 11.67 2.20
CA GLU A 245 -13.04 12.19 3.23
C GLU A 245 -12.04 13.21 2.65
N PHE A 246 -12.15 13.54 1.36
CA PHE A 246 -11.27 14.51 0.73
C PHE A 246 -11.79 15.94 0.97
N THR A 247 -11.44 16.49 2.13
CA THR A 247 -11.93 17.78 2.63
C THR A 247 -11.27 18.98 1.94
N ASN A 248 -11.86 20.18 2.06
CA ASN A 248 -11.21 21.40 1.59
C ASN A 248 -9.89 21.68 2.34
N ARG A 249 -9.79 21.32 3.65
CA ARG A 249 -8.54 21.42 4.41
C ARG A 249 -7.43 20.58 3.81
N LEU A 250 -7.76 19.39 3.28
CA LEU A 250 -6.78 18.55 2.59
C LEU A 250 -6.35 19.17 1.24
N VAL A 251 -7.27 19.81 0.50
CA VAL A 251 -6.91 20.62 -0.69
C VAL A 251 -5.96 21.76 -0.31
N GLU A 252 -6.21 22.45 0.80
CA GLU A 252 -5.34 23.51 1.32
C GLU A 252 -3.97 22.97 1.74
N ALA A 253 -3.89 21.76 2.32
CA ALA A 253 -2.62 21.11 2.63
C ALA A 253 -1.78 20.91 1.36
N TYR A 254 -2.40 20.49 0.23
CA TYR A 254 -1.69 20.43 -1.06
C TYR A 254 -1.16 21.78 -1.52
N ALA A 255 -1.87 22.88 -1.22
CA ALA A 255 -1.41 24.23 -1.56
C ALA A 255 -0.23 24.70 -0.70
N ARG A 256 -0.21 24.33 0.60
CA ARG A 256 0.72 24.89 1.59
C ARG A 256 1.92 24.03 1.92
N VAL A 257 1.81 22.70 1.75
CA VAL A 257 2.85 21.74 2.16
C VAL A 257 3.66 21.28 0.94
N PRO A 258 4.85 21.84 0.70
CA PRO A 258 5.66 21.49 -0.47
C PRO A 258 6.19 20.05 -0.42
N GLN A 259 6.36 19.45 0.78
CA GLN A 259 6.77 18.05 0.94
C GLN A 259 5.70 17.05 0.52
N LEU A 260 4.41 17.46 0.51
CA LEU A 260 3.34 16.60 0.01
C LEU A 260 3.47 16.45 -1.51
N VAL A 261 3.72 15.22 -1.95
CA VAL A 261 4.06 14.92 -3.34
C VAL A 261 2.97 15.31 -4.34
N ASN A 262 3.39 15.59 -5.57
CA ASN A 262 2.48 15.93 -6.67
C ASN A 262 1.83 14.67 -7.29
N HIS A 263 1.28 13.81 -6.42
CA HIS A 263 0.58 12.59 -6.76
C HIS A 263 -0.56 12.32 -5.76
N LEU A 264 -1.69 11.89 -6.26
CA LEU A 264 -2.83 11.44 -5.45
C LEU A 264 -3.39 10.12 -5.99
N HIS A 265 -3.49 9.11 -5.12
CA HIS A 265 -4.28 7.91 -5.36
C HIS A 265 -5.67 8.08 -4.70
N LEU A 266 -6.71 8.25 -5.53
CA LEU A 266 -8.09 8.45 -5.06
C LEU A 266 -9.05 7.49 -5.78
N PRO A 267 -9.29 6.30 -5.20
CA PRO A 267 -10.13 5.26 -5.78
C PRO A 267 -11.57 5.70 -6.01
N VAL A 268 -11.99 5.88 -7.28
CA VAL A 268 -13.37 6.20 -7.63
C VAL A 268 -14.23 4.95 -7.76
N GLN A 269 -13.65 3.82 -8.15
CA GLN A 269 -14.24 2.50 -8.39
C GLN A 269 -15.08 2.39 -9.66
N HIS A 270 -15.97 3.36 -9.98
CA HIS A 270 -16.81 3.33 -11.17
C HIS A 270 -17.18 4.73 -11.68
N GLY A 271 -17.54 4.86 -12.96
CA GLY A 271 -17.95 6.13 -13.58
C GLY A 271 -19.47 6.33 -13.70
N SER A 272 -20.29 5.42 -13.18
CA SER A 272 -21.75 5.52 -13.17
C SER A 272 -22.27 5.68 -11.75
N ASP A 273 -23.08 6.73 -11.51
CA ASP A 273 -23.68 7.00 -10.20
C ASP A 273 -24.57 5.84 -9.74
N ARG A 274 -25.27 5.17 -10.67
CA ARG A 274 -26.08 3.99 -10.37
C ARG A 274 -25.25 2.85 -9.79
N ILE A 275 -24.07 2.60 -10.36
CA ILE A 275 -23.16 1.56 -9.88
C ILE A 275 -22.47 2.01 -8.58
N LEU A 276 -22.06 3.27 -8.47
CA LEU A 276 -21.50 3.83 -7.23
C LEU A 276 -22.49 3.70 -6.05
N MET A 277 -23.79 3.93 -6.30
CA MET A 277 -24.83 3.72 -5.30
C MET A 277 -24.97 2.24 -4.91
N ALA A 278 -24.96 1.33 -5.89
CA ALA A 278 -24.99 -0.12 -5.63
C ALA A 278 -23.72 -0.60 -4.87
N MET A 279 -22.58 0.01 -5.13
CA MET A 279 -21.34 -0.20 -4.38
C MET A 279 -21.33 0.46 -3.00
N LYS A 280 -22.34 1.25 -2.64
CA LYS A 280 -22.44 2.05 -1.40
C LYS A 280 -21.27 3.02 -1.24
N ARG A 281 -20.89 3.73 -2.30
CA ARG A 281 -19.77 4.68 -2.26
C ARG A 281 -20.13 6.01 -1.63
N GLY A 282 -21.42 6.41 -1.63
CA GLY A 282 -21.92 7.61 -0.95
C GLY A 282 -21.53 8.94 -1.59
N TYR A 283 -21.13 8.94 -2.87
CA TYR A 283 -20.85 10.12 -3.68
C TYR A 283 -21.21 9.88 -5.15
N THR A 284 -21.33 10.97 -5.89
CA THR A 284 -21.57 10.99 -7.34
C THR A 284 -20.29 11.25 -8.12
N VAL A 285 -20.31 10.93 -9.41
CA VAL A 285 -19.22 11.28 -10.34
C VAL A 285 -18.98 12.78 -10.41
N LEU A 286 -20.06 13.59 -10.30
CA LEU A 286 -19.95 15.05 -10.31
C LEU A 286 -19.19 15.58 -9.09
N GLU A 287 -19.45 15.04 -7.89
CA GLU A 287 -18.74 15.39 -6.66
C GLU A 287 -17.28 14.98 -6.73
N TYR A 288 -16.99 13.77 -7.24
CA TYR A 288 -15.62 13.33 -7.49
C TYR A 288 -14.86 14.28 -8.41
N LYS A 289 -15.44 14.62 -9.56
CA LYS A 289 -14.84 15.58 -10.52
C LYS A 289 -14.69 16.98 -9.91
N SER A 290 -15.61 17.40 -9.03
CA SER A 290 -15.49 18.67 -8.32
C SER A 290 -14.27 18.68 -7.40
N THR A 291 -14.03 17.59 -6.68
CA THR A 291 -12.83 17.44 -5.83
C THR A 291 -11.55 17.51 -6.67
N ILE A 292 -11.49 16.80 -7.80
CA ILE A 292 -10.34 16.86 -8.70
C ILE A 292 -10.10 18.26 -9.25
N ARG A 293 -11.17 19.01 -9.62
CA ARG A 293 -11.03 20.40 -10.09
C ARG A 293 -10.45 21.32 -9.01
N LYS A 294 -10.90 21.21 -7.76
CA LYS A 294 -10.35 21.98 -6.63
C LYS A 294 -8.87 21.67 -6.43
N LEU A 295 -8.50 20.40 -6.49
CA LEU A 295 -7.12 19.96 -6.34
C LEU A 295 -6.24 20.48 -7.46
N ARG A 296 -6.69 20.40 -8.71
CA ARG A 296 -5.96 20.94 -9.88
C ARG A 296 -5.85 22.46 -9.88
N ALA A 297 -6.74 23.16 -9.20
CA ALA A 297 -6.62 24.63 -9.04
C ALA A 297 -5.39 25.01 -8.19
N VAL A 298 -4.96 24.17 -7.23
CA VAL A 298 -3.79 24.41 -6.38
C VAL A 298 -2.56 23.62 -6.82
N ARG A 299 -2.73 22.49 -7.52
CA ARG A 299 -1.68 21.62 -8.08
C ARG A 299 -2.03 21.23 -9.52
N PRO A 300 -1.81 22.13 -10.52
CA PRO A 300 -2.25 21.90 -11.90
C PRO A 300 -1.70 20.61 -12.54
N ASP A 301 -0.46 20.25 -12.21
CA ASP A 301 0.26 19.09 -12.77
C ASP A 301 0.13 17.82 -11.94
N ILE A 302 -0.81 17.78 -10.99
CA ILE A 302 -0.93 16.63 -10.09
C ILE A 302 -1.24 15.36 -10.88
N SER A 303 -0.43 14.32 -10.65
CA SER A 303 -0.65 12.99 -11.16
C SER A 303 -1.75 12.29 -10.37
N LEU A 304 -2.74 11.74 -11.05
CA LEU A 304 -3.88 11.07 -10.45
C LEU A 304 -3.87 9.58 -10.77
N SER A 305 -4.04 8.77 -9.74
CA SER A 305 -4.31 7.34 -9.91
C SER A 305 -5.59 6.93 -9.21
N SER A 306 -6.20 5.84 -9.67
CA SER A 306 -7.47 5.37 -9.14
C SER A 306 -7.60 3.85 -9.25
N ASP A 307 -8.59 3.29 -8.54
CA ASP A 307 -9.03 1.91 -8.74
C ASP A 307 -10.33 1.90 -9.53
N PHE A 308 -10.49 0.86 -10.37
CA PHE A 308 -11.69 0.60 -11.14
C PHE A 308 -12.10 -0.86 -11.05
N ILE A 309 -13.40 -1.07 -10.89
CA ILE A 309 -14.03 -2.39 -10.90
C ILE A 309 -14.99 -2.44 -12.09
N VAL A 310 -14.72 -3.32 -13.05
CA VAL A 310 -15.60 -3.60 -14.20
C VAL A 310 -16.42 -4.85 -13.95
N GLY A 311 -17.60 -4.95 -14.56
CA GLY A 311 -18.46 -6.12 -14.45
C GLY A 311 -19.03 -6.30 -13.04
N PHE A 312 -19.27 -5.19 -12.32
CA PHE A 312 -20.04 -5.23 -11.08
C PHE A 312 -21.47 -5.73 -11.39
N PRO A 313 -22.10 -6.55 -10.52
CA PRO A 313 -23.43 -7.10 -10.78
C PRO A 313 -24.44 -6.03 -11.22
N GLY A 314 -25.06 -6.25 -12.36
CA GLY A 314 -26.01 -5.32 -12.98
C GLY A 314 -25.39 -4.17 -13.78
N GLU A 315 -24.07 -4.11 -14.00
CA GLU A 315 -23.42 -3.13 -14.87
C GLU A 315 -23.90 -3.28 -16.32
N THR A 316 -24.44 -2.20 -16.90
CA THR A 316 -24.89 -2.14 -18.30
C THR A 316 -23.80 -1.55 -19.21
N GLU A 317 -24.04 -1.59 -20.56
CA GLU A 317 -23.17 -0.89 -21.51
C GLU A 317 -23.14 0.63 -21.30
N ASP A 318 -24.28 1.24 -20.95
CA ASP A 318 -24.35 2.66 -20.63
C ASP A 318 -23.53 3.03 -19.39
N ASP A 319 -23.54 2.16 -18.36
CA ASP A 319 -22.68 2.37 -17.17
C ASP A 319 -21.21 2.28 -17.50
N PHE A 320 -20.82 1.31 -18.33
CA PHE A 320 -19.45 1.18 -18.79
C PHE A 320 -19.03 2.37 -19.66
N ALA A 321 -19.88 2.84 -20.56
CA ALA A 321 -19.61 4.04 -21.37
C ALA A 321 -19.40 5.28 -20.49
N LYS A 322 -20.17 5.44 -19.40
CA LYS A 322 -19.96 6.50 -18.40
C LYS A 322 -18.63 6.38 -17.68
N MET A 323 -18.18 5.16 -17.40
CA MET A 323 -16.85 4.92 -16.82
C MET A 323 -15.73 5.34 -17.77
N MET A 324 -15.82 4.95 -19.05
CA MET A 324 -14.85 5.36 -20.07
C MET A 324 -14.82 6.88 -20.24
N LYS A 325 -15.98 7.53 -20.20
CA LYS A 325 -16.07 9.01 -20.23
C LYS A 325 -15.41 9.65 -19.00
N LEU A 326 -15.55 9.08 -17.81
CA LEU A 326 -14.86 9.57 -16.61
C LEU A 326 -13.33 9.49 -16.76
N ILE A 327 -12.83 8.38 -17.32
CA ILE A 327 -11.39 8.19 -17.55
C ILE A 327 -10.85 9.26 -18.51
N ASP A 328 -11.56 9.55 -19.58
CA ASP A 328 -11.21 10.60 -20.54
C ASP A 328 -11.27 11.99 -19.91
N ASP A 329 -12.36 12.33 -19.21
CA ASP A 329 -12.57 13.64 -18.59
C ASP A 329 -11.54 13.96 -17.50
N VAL A 330 -11.06 12.96 -16.74
CA VAL A 330 -10.10 13.13 -15.64
C VAL A 330 -8.66 12.97 -16.13
N GLY A 331 -8.39 12.06 -17.06
CA GLY A 331 -7.04 11.80 -17.56
C GLY A 331 -6.14 11.19 -16.47
N PHE A 332 -6.53 10.04 -15.92
CA PHE A 332 -5.74 9.33 -14.92
C PHE A 332 -4.38 8.89 -15.49
N ASP A 333 -3.33 9.07 -14.71
CA ASP A 333 -1.96 8.67 -15.03
C ASP A 333 -1.74 7.15 -14.88
N SER A 334 -2.43 6.53 -13.94
CA SER A 334 -2.38 5.09 -13.73
C SER A 334 -3.64 4.58 -13.04
N SER A 335 -3.88 3.27 -13.10
CA SER A 335 -4.95 2.64 -12.34
C SER A 335 -4.62 1.22 -11.92
N PHE A 336 -5.29 0.77 -10.86
CA PHE A 336 -5.49 -0.66 -10.59
C PHE A 336 -6.91 -1.01 -11.02
N SER A 337 -7.03 -1.86 -12.03
CA SER A 337 -8.31 -2.19 -12.65
C SER A 337 -8.57 -3.68 -12.59
N PHE A 338 -9.77 -4.06 -12.17
CA PHE A 338 -10.13 -5.44 -11.88
C PHE A 338 -11.51 -5.77 -12.43
N ILE A 339 -11.71 -7.03 -12.83
CA ILE A 339 -13.06 -7.58 -12.94
C ILE A 339 -13.59 -7.79 -11.52
N TYR A 340 -14.85 -7.45 -11.27
CA TYR A 340 -15.51 -7.74 -10.00
C TYR A 340 -15.38 -9.24 -9.66
N SER A 341 -14.94 -9.51 -8.45
CA SER A 341 -14.85 -10.86 -7.88
C SER A 341 -15.60 -10.89 -6.56
N PRO A 342 -16.64 -11.75 -6.40
CA PRO A 342 -17.40 -11.82 -5.18
C PRO A 342 -16.51 -12.24 -4.00
N ARG A 343 -16.69 -11.56 -2.87
CA ARG A 343 -15.96 -11.87 -1.63
C ARG A 343 -16.94 -12.47 -0.62
N PRO A 344 -16.62 -13.61 0.00
CA PRO A 344 -17.46 -14.21 1.01
C PRO A 344 -17.83 -13.20 2.11
N GLY A 345 -19.10 -13.18 2.51
CA GLY A 345 -19.61 -12.30 3.56
C GLY A 345 -19.91 -10.86 3.14
N THR A 346 -19.56 -10.43 1.90
CA THR A 346 -19.90 -9.10 1.42
C THR A 346 -21.29 -9.03 0.81
N PRO A 347 -22.04 -7.91 0.96
CA PRO A 347 -23.38 -7.77 0.38
C PRO A 347 -23.43 -7.98 -1.13
N ALA A 348 -22.43 -7.53 -1.88
CA ALA A 348 -22.41 -7.67 -3.32
C ALA A 348 -22.23 -9.12 -3.79
N ALA A 349 -21.69 -10.01 -2.95
CA ALA A 349 -21.55 -11.43 -3.29
C ALA A 349 -22.90 -12.16 -3.47
N ALA A 350 -23.98 -11.62 -2.88
CA ALA A 350 -25.34 -12.17 -3.00
C ALA A 350 -26.11 -11.61 -4.23
N LEU A 351 -25.54 -10.64 -4.95
CA LEU A 351 -26.20 -10.06 -6.12
C LEU A 351 -26.13 -11.00 -7.32
N ALA A 352 -27.22 -11.07 -8.08
CA ALA A 352 -27.26 -11.83 -9.32
C ALA A 352 -26.35 -11.17 -10.37
N ASP A 353 -25.48 -11.96 -10.97
CA ASP A 353 -24.52 -11.52 -11.97
C ASP A 353 -24.73 -12.30 -13.26
N GLY A 354 -25.44 -11.69 -14.20
CA GLY A 354 -25.73 -12.26 -15.52
C GLY A 354 -24.76 -11.84 -16.62
N THR A 355 -23.74 -11.02 -16.32
CA THR A 355 -22.81 -10.52 -17.34
C THR A 355 -21.78 -11.60 -17.70
N PRO A 356 -21.66 -12.01 -18.97
CA PRO A 356 -20.69 -13.00 -19.41
C PRO A 356 -19.25 -12.59 -19.07
N HIS A 357 -18.42 -13.55 -18.72
CA HIS A 357 -17.01 -13.27 -18.38
C HIS A 357 -16.23 -12.62 -19.55
N GLU A 358 -16.53 -13.02 -20.77
CA GLU A 358 -15.92 -12.44 -21.98
C GLU A 358 -16.22 -10.94 -22.10
N THR A 359 -17.46 -10.52 -21.82
CA THR A 359 -17.86 -9.12 -21.80
C THR A 359 -17.08 -8.33 -20.74
N LYS A 360 -16.96 -8.89 -19.53
CA LYS A 360 -16.18 -8.26 -18.45
C LYS A 360 -14.71 -8.13 -18.82
N LEU A 361 -14.14 -9.17 -19.45
CA LEU A 361 -12.76 -9.17 -19.89
C LEU A 361 -12.54 -8.11 -20.98
N ALA A 362 -13.42 -8.01 -21.96
CA ALA A 362 -13.36 -6.99 -23.01
C ALA A 362 -13.44 -5.57 -22.43
N ARG A 363 -14.36 -5.33 -21.46
CA ARG A 363 -14.45 -4.05 -20.75
C ARG A 363 -13.16 -3.72 -20.00
N LEU A 364 -12.57 -4.69 -19.29
CA LEU A 364 -11.30 -4.50 -18.60
C LEU A 364 -10.17 -4.13 -19.55
N GLN A 365 -10.05 -4.83 -20.68
CA GLN A 365 -9.04 -4.56 -21.68
C GLN A 365 -9.19 -3.16 -22.29
N ASN A 366 -10.42 -2.74 -22.63
CA ASN A 366 -10.69 -1.41 -23.15
C ASN A 366 -10.32 -0.31 -22.13
N LEU A 367 -10.67 -0.52 -20.85
CA LEU A 367 -10.31 0.41 -19.79
C LEU A 367 -8.79 0.51 -19.61
N GLN A 368 -8.10 -0.63 -19.56
CA GLN A 368 -6.64 -0.68 -19.42
C GLN A 368 -5.94 0.02 -20.57
N ALA A 369 -6.40 -0.20 -21.83
CA ALA A 369 -5.85 0.48 -23.00
C ALA A 369 -5.98 2.01 -22.91
N ALA A 370 -7.13 2.53 -22.48
CA ALA A 370 -7.32 3.97 -22.29
C ALA A 370 -6.39 4.57 -21.21
N ILE A 371 -6.19 3.85 -20.11
CA ILE A 371 -5.24 4.27 -19.07
C ILE A 371 -3.80 4.21 -19.57
N GLU A 372 -3.42 3.17 -20.29
CA GLU A 372 -2.07 3.05 -20.88
C GLU A 372 -1.78 4.16 -21.88
N ASP A 373 -2.76 4.58 -22.67
CA ASP A 373 -2.63 5.73 -23.57
C ASP A 373 -2.41 7.03 -22.81
N ASN A 374 -3.16 7.27 -21.74
CA ASN A 374 -2.94 8.40 -20.85
C ASN A 374 -1.54 8.37 -20.23
N GLN A 375 -1.13 7.22 -19.68
CA GLN A 375 0.18 7.03 -19.06
C GLN A 375 1.31 7.32 -20.04
N ARG A 376 1.19 6.85 -21.28
CA ARG A 376 2.16 7.09 -22.35
C ARG A 376 2.25 8.58 -22.69
N ARG A 377 1.11 9.25 -22.89
CA ARG A 377 1.02 10.68 -23.18
C ARG A 377 1.65 11.53 -22.05
N ILE A 378 1.30 11.25 -20.80
CA ILE A 378 1.84 11.96 -19.63
C ILE A 378 3.34 11.65 -19.46
N GLY A 379 3.76 10.41 -19.68
CA GLY A 379 5.18 10.05 -19.67
C GLY A 379 5.98 10.81 -20.71
N GLN A 380 5.47 10.88 -21.94
CA GLN A 380 6.11 11.60 -23.04
C GLN A 380 6.21 13.12 -22.79
N SER A 381 5.22 13.72 -22.13
CA SER A 381 5.26 15.14 -21.76
C SER A 381 6.34 15.49 -20.72
N ARG A 382 6.92 14.49 -20.05
CA ARG A 382 8.03 14.68 -19.12
C ARG A 382 9.41 14.71 -19.79
N VAL A 383 9.52 14.26 -21.05
CA VAL A 383 10.79 14.29 -21.78
C VAL A 383 11.22 15.75 -22.02
N GLY A 384 12.47 16.06 -21.74
CA GLY A 384 13.02 17.41 -21.77
C GLY A 384 12.74 18.26 -20.52
N THR A 385 12.10 17.68 -19.49
CA THR A 385 11.87 18.37 -18.21
C THR A 385 12.84 17.88 -17.13
N VAL A 386 13.19 18.76 -16.21
CA VAL A 386 13.96 18.41 -15.00
C VAL A 386 12.96 17.89 -13.95
N GLN A 387 13.24 16.70 -13.42
CA GLN A 387 12.44 16.06 -12.37
C GLN A 387 13.30 15.85 -11.13
N ARG A 388 12.80 16.28 -9.98
CA ARG A 388 13.44 15.99 -8.69
C ARG A 388 13.07 14.58 -8.26
N ILE A 389 14.07 13.72 -8.03
CA ILE A 389 13.87 12.31 -7.65
C ILE A 389 14.54 12.00 -6.32
N LEU A 390 13.99 11.07 -5.56
CA LEU A 390 14.68 10.39 -4.46
C LEU A 390 15.35 9.13 -5.04
N VAL A 391 16.64 8.99 -4.85
CA VAL A 391 17.39 7.81 -5.32
C VAL A 391 17.19 6.67 -4.35
N GLU A 392 16.54 5.58 -4.80
CA GLU A 392 16.18 4.45 -3.95
C GLU A 392 17.25 3.35 -3.92
N GLY A 393 18.03 3.20 -5.00
CA GLY A 393 19.07 2.17 -5.08
C GLY A 393 19.47 1.81 -6.50
N PRO A 394 20.11 0.65 -6.71
CA PRO A 394 20.45 0.14 -8.03
C PRO A 394 19.20 -0.14 -8.87
N SER A 395 19.29 0.09 -10.18
CA SER A 395 18.23 -0.26 -11.12
C SER A 395 18.02 -1.78 -11.16
N ARG A 396 16.75 -2.20 -11.18
CA ARG A 396 16.39 -3.64 -11.29
C ARG A 396 16.77 -4.25 -12.65
N LYS A 397 16.98 -3.42 -13.68
CA LYS A 397 17.28 -3.88 -15.06
C LYS A 397 18.77 -3.87 -15.36
N ASP A 398 19.53 -2.95 -14.75
CA ASP A 398 20.95 -2.81 -14.95
C ASP A 398 21.61 -2.41 -13.63
N ALA A 399 22.42 -3.29 -13.07
CA ALA A 399 23.13 -3.06 -11.80
C ALA A 399 24.14 -1.90 -11.85
N ASN A 400 24.52 -1.43 -13.04
CA ASN A 400 25.42 -0.29 -13.23
C ASN A 400 24.67 1.07 -13.22
N GLU A 401 23.35 1.02 -13.23
CA GLU A 401 22.49 2.21 -13.15
C GLU A 401 21.83 2.31 -11.78
N LEU A 402 21.45 3.52 -11.41
CA LEU A 402 20.62 3.80 -10.27
C LEU A 402 19.17 4.01 -10.71
N MET A 403 18.27 3.80 -9.79
CA MET A 403 16.87 4.17 -9.92
C MET A 403 16.45 5.10 -8.80
N GLY A 404 15.53 6.00 -9.13
CA GLY A 404 14.86 6.86 -8.15
C GLY A 404 13.42 7.07 -8.55
N ARG A 405 12.69 7.76 -7.70
CA ARG A 405 11.26 8.01 -7.89
C ARG A 405 10.96 9.49 -7.90
N THR A 406 10.20 9.93 -8.90
CA THR A 406 9.69 11.31 -9.01
C THR A 406 8.60 11.57 -7.98
N GLU A 407 8.21 12.83 -7.80
CA GLU A 407 7.03 13.19 -7.00
C GLU A 407 5.75 12.55 -7.56
N CYS A 408 5.59 12.48 -8.88
CA CYS A 408 4.44 11.82 -9.52
C CYS A 408 4.53 10.28 -9.53
N ASN A 409 5.38 9.70 -8.69
CA ASN A 409 5.52 8.25 -8.47
C ASN A 409 6.10 7.45 -9.64
N ARG A 410 6.75 8.09 -10.62
CA ARG A 410 7.40 7.42 -11.76
C ARG A 410 8.84 7.03 -11.44
N ILE A 411 9.22 5.82 -11.84
CA ILE A 411 10.59 5.34 -11.73
C ILE A 411 11.43 6.02 -12.81
N VAL A 412 12.58 6.56 -12.43
CA VAL A 412 13.62 7.09 -13.33
C VAL A 412 14.87 6.25 -13.18
N ASN A 413 15.37 5.69 -14.28
CA ASN A 413 16.69 5.02 -14.32
C ASN A 413 17.71 5.97 -14.93
N PHE A 414 18.91 6.02 -14.34
CA PHE A 414 19.98 6.94 -14.74
C PHE A 414 21.35 6.41 -14.36
N ALA A 415 22.40 6.84 -15.06
CA ALA A 415 23.77 6.55 -14.68
C ALA A 415 24.22 7.47 -13.55
N GLY A 416 24.84 6.92 -12.52
CA GLY A 416 25.32 7.71 -11.38
C GLY A 416 26.11 6.89 -10.38
N PRO A 417 26.92 7.55 -9.53
CA PRO A 417 27.69 6.87 -8.49
C PRO A 417 26.78 6.44 -7.32
N ALA A 418 27.11 5.30 -6.70
CA ALA A 418 26.32 4.69 -5.61
C ALA A 418 26.10 5.64 -4.40
N ARG A 419 26.98 6.65 -4.19
CA ARG A 419 26.83 7.65 -3.12
C ARG A 419 25.56 8.52 -3.24
N LEU A 420 24.89 8.50 -4.39
CA LEU A 420 23.63 9.22 -4.59
C LEU A 420 22.42 8.49 -3.97
N VAL A 421 22.54 7.23 -3.61
CA VAL A 421 21.48 6.49 -2.94
C VAL A 421 21.07 7.21 -1.65
N GLY A 422 19.78 7.37 -1.44
CA GLY A 422 19.19 8.10 -0.31
C GLY A 422 19.18 9.64 -0.49
N GLN A 423 19.64 10.16 -1.61
CA GLN A 423 19.68 11.61 -1.86
C GLN A 423 18.54 12.05 -2.80
N MET A 424 18.12 13.30 -2.61
CA MET A 424 17.25 14.01 -3.55
C MET A 424 18.12 14.70 -4.60
N ILE A 425 17.92 14.36 -5.86
CA ILE A 425 18.67 14.92 -6.98
C ILE A 425 17.75 15.39 -8.10
N ASP A 426 18.24 16.29 -8.93
CA ASP A 426 17.55 16.74 -10.14
C ASP A 426 18.08 15.96 -11.35
N VAL A 427 17.14 15.46 -12.18
CA VAL A 427 17.42 14.63 -13.35
C VAL A 427 16.66 15.17 -14.54
N ASN A 428 17.37 15.47 -15.63
CA ASN A 428 16.76 15.81 -16.91
C ASN A 428 16.25 14.53 -17.59
N ILE A 429 14.95 14.47 -17.89
CA ILE A 429 14.33 13.28 -18.49
C ILE A 429 14.62 13.26 -20.00
N THR A 430 15.28 12.21 -20.46
CA THR A 430 15.70 12.05 -21.86
C THR A 430 14.77 11.12 -22.66
N LEU A 431 14.18 10.09 -21.99
CA LEU A 431 13.29 9.13 -22.63
C LEU A 431 12.15 8.71 -21.71
N ALA A 432 11.00 8.41 -22.30
CA ALA A 432 9.85 7.82 -21.61
C ALA A 432 9.56 6.41 -22.13
N TYR A 433 9.45 5.45 -21.22
CA TYR A 433 9.00 4.08 -21.48
C TYR A 433 7.61 3.87 -20.87
N PRO A 434 6.90 2.78 -21.19
CA PRO A 434 5.55 2.52 -20.66
C PRO A 434 5.45 2.64 -19.13
N HIS A 435 6.46 2.16 -18.38
CA HIS A 435 6.41 2.09 -16.90
C HIS A 435 7.60 2.77 -16.21
N SER A 436 8.47 3.46 -16.94
CA SER A 436 9.63 4.15 -16.37
C SER A 436 10.10 5.28 -17.27
N LEU A 437 10.89 6.15 -16.72
CA LEU A 437 11.60 7.20 -17.42
C LEU A 437 13.11 6.88 -17.42
N ARG A 438 13.83 7.50 -18.33
CA ARG A 438 15.30 7.56 -18.31
C ARG A 438 15.73 9.01 -18.28
N GLY A 439 16.81 9.29 -17.58
CA GLY A 439 17.31 10.65 -17.48
C GLY A 439 18.81 10.72 -17.20
N GLU A 440 19.29 11.95 -17.12
CA GLU A 440 20.69 12.30 -16.83
C GLU A 440 20.71 13.27 -15.66
N VAL A 441 21.67 13.06 -14.73
CA VAL A 441 21.83 13.92 -13.54
C VAL A 441 22.19 15.33 -13.98
N VAL A 442 21.46 16.32 -13.49
CA VAL A 442 21.79 17.73 -13.71
C VAL A 442 22.98 18.09 -12.84
N THR A 443 24.11 18.45 -13.47
CA THR A 443 25.33 18.92 -12.78
C THR A 443 25.31 20.43 -12.67
N ARG A 444 25.85 20.98 -11.58
CA ARG A 444 25.86 22.44 -11.33
C ARG A 444 26.61 23.27 -12.37
N ASP A 445 27.40 22.62 -13.21
CA ASP A 445 28.17 23.33 -14.26
C ASP A 445 27.32 23.77 -15.46
N GLU A 446 26.06 23.29 -15.58
CA GLU A 446 25.14 23.69 -16.65
C GLU A 446 24.28 24.91 -16.29
N GLU A 447 24.23 25.35 -15.02
CA GLU A 447 23.47 26.54 -14.59
C GLU A 447 24.19 27.89 -14.91
N VAL A 448 25.42 27.90 -15.46
CA VAL A 448 26.17 29.13 -15.75
C VAL A 448 26.04 29.60 -17.20
N ALA A 449 25.23 28.93 -18.01
CA ALA A 449 25.05 29.26 -19.42
C ALA A 449 23.58 29.64 -19.75
N VAL A 450 23.06 30.73 -19.10
CA VAL A 450 21.90 31.51 -19.63
C VAL A 450 22.14 32.98 -19.31
#